data_1bad6d3f8dbfe1b7867c20452b052da6
#
_entry.id   1bad6d3f8dbfe1b7867c20452b052da6
#
_cell.length_a   1.000
_cell.length_b   1.000
_cell.length_c   1.000
_cell.angle_alpha   90.00
_cell.angle_beta   90.00
_cell.angle_gamma   90.00
#
_symmetry.space_group_name_H-M   'P 1'
#
loop_
_entity.id
_entity.type
_entity.pdbx_description
1 polymer ?
#
loop_
_entity_poly.entity_id
_entity_poly.type
_entity_poly.pdbx_seq_one_letter_code
_entity_poly.pdbx_strand_id
1 'polypeptide(L)'
;SVACAVVCAVVFHIQLKKDIECYPTGKIRLIIREELLFFGIFLMWTYLAGFRPQAYGTEKFMDYGFMEAMMRSTTLPARDLWYSEGTINYYYGGQYFAVFLTKLTGSRVEVTYNLMRTFVAAFAFVFPFSIVRQMMKDRLYGRMEGRKKYLPSVAGVTAGVAVSIAGNVHYIVYRCVIPMIQKLKGVEETESYWFPDATRYIGYNPVNESDKTIHEFPCYSFVLGDLHAHVVNVMFVIFLVGLLYAWMKMIR
;
A
#
# COMPACT_ATOMS: atom_id res chain seq x y z
N SER A 1 -12.77 1.40 -22.26
CA SER A 1 -14.00 0.62 -22.40
C SER A 1 -13.70 -0.88 -22.45
N VAL A 2 -14.72 -1.73 -22.38
CA VAL A 2 -14.61 -3.19 -22.37
C VAL A 2 -13.79 -3.70 -23.57
N ALA A 3 -13.98 -3.14 -24.75
CA ALA A 3 -13.23 -3.51 -25.95
C ALA A 3 -11.71 -3.31 -25.78
N CYS A 4 -11.28 -2.22 -25.18
CA CYS A 4 -9.86 -1.97 -24.90
C CYS A 4 -9.29 -2.98 -23.89
N ALA A 5 -10.06 -3.29 -22.83
CA ALA A 5 -9.66 -4.29 -21.85
C ALA A 5 -9.54 -5.69 -22.46
N VAL A 6 -10.47 -6.07 -23.33
CA VAL A 6 -10.43 -7.34 -24.07
C VAL A 6 -9.22 -7.39 -25.01
N VAL A 7 -8.95 -6.32 -25.77
CA VAL A 7 -7.77 -6.24 -26.65
C VAL A 7 -6.50 -6.35 -25.81
N CYS A 8 -6.37 -5.61 -24.71
CA CYS A 8 -5.21 -5.71 -23.82
C CYS A 8 -5.05 -7.13 -23.24
N ALA A 9 -6.14 -7.76 -22.82
CA ALA A 9 -6.10 -9.12 -22.30
C ALA A 9 -5.68 -10.15 -23.37
N VAL A 10 -6.18 -10.01 -24.60
CA VAL A 10 -5.80 -10.87 -25.74
C VAL A 10 -4.33 -10.67 -26.11
N VAL A 11 -3.88 -9.41 -26.23
CA VAL A 11 -2.47 -9.09 -26.52
C VAL A 11 -1.57 -9.63 -25.42
N PHE A 12 -1.94 -9.41 -24.16
CA PHE A 12 -1.20 -9.93 -23.01
C PHE A 12 -1.16 -11.47 -23.04
N HIS A 13 -2.28 -12.13 -23.33
CA HIS A 13 -2.32 -13.59 -23.42
C HIS A 13 -1.45 -14.15 -24.55
N ILE A 14 -1.46 -13.51 -25.73
CA ILE A 14 -0.61 -13.89 -26.86
C ILE A 14 0.86 -13.68 -26.52
N GLN A 15 1.19 -12.54 -25.90
CA GLN A 15 2.55 -12.24 -25.46
C GLN A 15 3.01 -13.23 -24.39
N LEU A 16 2.15 -13.49 -23.39
CA LEU A 16 2.42 -14.46 -22.33
C LEU A 16 2.66 -15.87 -22.88
N LYS A 17 1.90 -16.32 -23.89
CA LYS A 17 2.16 -17.62 -24.54
C LYS A 17 3.54 -17.65 -25.20
N LYS A 18 3.90 -16.62 -25.97
CA LYS A 18 5.24 -16.53 -26.58
C LYS A 18 6.34 -16.52 -25.50
N ASP A 19 6.11 -15.76 -24.42
CA ASP A 19 7.05 -15.65 -23.32
C ASP A 19 7.17 -16.96 -22.54
N ILE A 20 6.09 -17.71 -22.34
CA ILE A 20 6.11 -19.03 -21.66
C ILE A 20 6.92 -20.04 -22.46
N GLU A 21 6.81 -20.05 -23.77
CA GLU A 21 7.63 -20.92 -24.63
C GLU A 21 9.13 -20.55 -24.57
N CYS A 22 9.45 -19.29 -24.30
CA CYS A 22 10.82 -18.77 -24.16
C CYS A 22 11.32 -18.70 -22.71
N TYR A 23 10.45 -18.85 -21.68
CA TYR A 23 10.85 -18.69 -20.29
C TYR A 23 11.35 -20.01 -19.69
N PRO A 24 12.57 -20.05 -19.16
CA PRO A 24 13.02 -21.20 -18.38
C PRO A 24 12.13 -21.36 -17.14
N THR A 25 11.82 -22.62 -16.81
CA THR A 25 10.95 -23.03 -15.69
C THR A 25 11.22 -22.31 -14.36
N GLY A 26 12.45 -21.81 -14.16
CA GLY A 26 12.83 -21.01 -13.01
C GLY A 26 12.17 -19.63 -12.91
N LYS A 27 11.84 -18.99 -14.06
CA LYS A 27 11.17 -17.67 -14.06
C LYS A 27 9.68 -17.81 -13.74
N ILE A 28 9.01 -18.83 -14.29
CA ILE A 28 7.60 -19.13 -13.98
C ILE A 28 7.43 -19.39 -12.47
N ARG A 29 8.35 -20.19 -11.88
CA ARG A 29 8.33 -20.46 -10.43
C ARG A 29 8.53 -19.19 -9.60
N LEU A 30 9.31 -18.24 -10.11
CA LEU A 30 9.48 -16.94 -9.45
C LEU A 30 8.18 -16.13 -9.49
N ILE A 31 7.54 -16.00 -10.64
CA ILE A 31 6.25 -15.29 -10.80
C ILE A 31 5.21 -15.89 -9.85
N ILE A 32 5.02 -17.20 -9.85
CA ILE A 32 4.08 -17.87 -8.95
C ILE A 32 4.37 -17.55 -7.47
N ARG A 33 5.64 -17.48 -7.07
CA ARG A 33 5.99 -17.12 -5.69
C ARG A 33 5.63 -15.67 -5.33
N GLU A 34 5.87 -14.73 -6.26
CA GLU A 34 5.53 -13.33 -6.06
C GLU A 34 4.00 -13.15 -5.97
N GLU A 35 3.24 -13.84 -6.83
CA GLU A 35 1.79 -13.85 -6.79
C GLU A 35 1.24 -14.47 -5.49
N LEU A 36 1.78 -15.60 -5.06
CA LEU A 36 1.38 -16.24 -3.80
C LEU A 36 1.72 -15.35 -2.59
N LEU A 37 2.84 -14.64 -2.62
CA LEU A 37 3.22 -13.68 -1.59
C LEU A 37 2.22 -12.51 -1.58
N PHE A 38 1.90 -11.95 -2.77
CA PHE A 38 0.92 -10.89 -2.90
C PHE A 38 -0.43 -11.31 -2.32
N PHE A 39 -0.97 -12.44 -2.74
CA PHE A 39 -2.26 -12.95 -2.23
C PHE A 39 -2.22 -13.23 -0.73
N GLY A 40 -1.12 -13.77 -0.21
CA GLY A 40 -0.96 -13.99 1.23
C GLY A 40 -1.05 -12.68 2.04
N ILE A 41 -0.32 -11.65 1.61
CA ILE A 41 -0.34 -10.33 2.28
C ILE A 41 -1.69 -9.63 2.06
N PHE A 42 -2.27 -9.71 0.85
CA PHE A 42 -3.58 -9.16 0.54
C PHE A 42 -4.68 -9.77 1.41
N LEU A 43 -4.72 -11.10 1.53
CA LEU A 43 -5.70 -11.80 2.37
C LEU A 43 -5.52 -11.50 3.85
N MET A 44 -4.27 -11.39 4.31
CA MET A 44 -3.97 -10.98 5.69
C MET A 44 -4.56 -9.59 5.98
N TRP A 45 -4.27 -8.59 5.13
CA TRP A 45 -4.81 -7.24 5.30
C TRP A 45 -6.33 -7.20 5.13
N THR A 46 -6.89 -8.00 4.21
CA THR A 46 -8.34 -8.08 4.00
C THR A 46 -9.03 -8.68 5.23
N TYR A 47 -8.45 -9.69 5.85
CA TYR A 47 -8.94 -10.24 7.11
C TYR A 47 -8.92 -9.21 8.24
N LEU A 48 -7.81 -8.48 8.39
CA LEU A 48 -7.70 -7.41 9.40
C LEU A 48 -8.69 -6.27 9.12
N ALA A 49 -8.85 -5.86 7.87
CA ALA A 49 -9.78 -4.82 7.46
C ALA A 49 -11.25 -5.22 7.71
N GLY A 50 -11.55 -6.53 7.66
CA GLY A 50 -12.89 -7.07 7.92
C GLY A 50 -13.41 -6.82 9.34
N PHE A 51 -12.54 -6.54 10.32
CA PHE A 51 -12.97 -6.15 11.66
C PHE A 51 -13.53 -4.73 11.74
N ARG A 52 -13.20 -3.86 10.79
CA ARG A 52 -13.69 -2.47 10.68
C ARG A 52 -13.94 -2.09 9.21
N PRO A 53 -14.97 -2.66 8.58
CA PRO A 53 -15.24 -2.46 7.15
C PRO A 53 -15.95 -1.14 6.84
N GLN A 54 -16.46 -0.43 7.86
CA GLN A 54 -17.26 0.77 7.67
C GLN A 54 -16.41 1.93 7.12
N ALA A 55 -16.92 2.63 6.12
CA ALA A 55 -16.37 3.89 5.62
C ALA A 55 -16.76 5.06 6.54
N TYR A 56 -16.49 4.92 7.84
CA TYR A 56 -16.82 5.88 8.88
C TYR A 56 -15.60 6.18 9.75
N GLY A 57 -15.54 7.39 10.28
CA GLY A 57 -14.40 7.91 11.03
C GLY A 57 -13.28 8.39 10.10
N THR A 58 -12.46 9.32 10.58
CA THR A 58 -11.46 10.03 9.77
C THR A 58 -12.06 10.61 8.48
N GLU A 59 -11.35 10.59 7.37
CA GLU A 59 -11.82 11.10 6.07
C GLU A 59 -12.34 10.00 5.12
N LYS A 60 -12.57 8.78 5.61
CA LYS A 60 -13.01 7.64 4.79
C LYS A 60 -14.31 7.91 4.03
N PHE A 61 -15.25 8.63 4.65
CA PHE A 61 -16.51 9.00 4.01
C PHE A 61 -16.29 9.89 2.79
N MET A 62 -15.24 10.72 2.81
CA MET A 62 -14.87 11.58 1.69
C MET A 62 -14.31 10.74 0.53
N ASP A 63 -13.32 9.90 0.79
CA ASP A 63 -12.73 9.01 -0.22
C ASP A 63 -13.78 8.08 -0.85
N TYR A 64 -14.61 7.48 0.00
CA TYR A 64 -15.72 6.65 -0.44
C TYR A 64 -16.73 7.43 -1.27
N GLY A 65 -17.08 8.64 -0.82
CA GLY A 65 -17.99 9.54 -1.52
C GLY A 65 -17.46 9.93 -2.90
N PHE A 66 -16.18 10.22 -3.04
CA PHE A 66 -15.56 10.49 -4.33
C PHE A 66 -15.67 9.29 -5.28
N MET A 67 -15.46 8.07 -4.78
CA MET A 67 -15.67 6.86 -5.59
C MET A 67 -17.12 6.75 -6.06
N GLU A 68 -18.10 6.97 -5.18
CA GLU A 68 -19.53 6.98 -5.51
C GLU A 68 -19.89 8.05 -6.54
N ALA A 69 -19.37 9.26 -6.41
CA ALA A 69 -19.58 10.33 -7.38
C ALA A 69 -19.03 9.96 -8.76
N MET A 70 -17.80 9.42 -8.82
CA MET A 70 -17.16 9.00 -10.06
C MET A 70 -17.82 7.76 -10.69
N MET A 71 -18.39 6.86 -9.90
CA MET A 71 -19.18 5.73 -10.42
C MET A 71 -20.39 6.17 -11.22
N ARG A 72 -21.07 7.24 -10.74
CA ARG A 72 -22.27 7.80 -11.38
C ARG A 72 -21.95 8.78 -12.50
N SER A 73 -20.71 9.29 -12.56
CA SER A 73 -20.32 10.29 -13.56
C SER A 73 -19.95 9.63 -14.89
N THR A 74 -20.29 10.30 -15.98
CA THR A 74 -19.87 9.97 -17.34
C THR A 74 -18.61 10.74 -17.76
N THR A 75 -18.27 11.80 -17.04
CA THR A 75 -17.11 12.67 -17.30
C THR A 75 -16.33 12.92 -16.04
N LEU A 76 -15.08 13.34 -16.18
CA LEU A 76 -14.22 13.77 -15.08
C LEU A 76 -13.84 15.24 -15.29
N PRO A 77 -13.71 16.01 -14.19
CA PRO A 77 -14.00 15.64 -12.80
C PRO A 77 -15.49 15.40 -12.57
N ALA A 78 -15.82 14.49 -11.65
CA ALA A 78 -17.21 14.23 -11.26
C ALA A 78 -17.79 15.40 -10.46
N ARG A 79 -19.12 15.49 -10.38
CA ARG A 79 -19.79 16.50 -9.55
C ARG A 79 -19.43 16.30 -8.09
N ASP A 80 -19.20 17.39 -7.39
CA ASP A 80 -18.92 17.38 -5.96
C ASP A 80 -20.16 16.96 -5.16
N LEU A 81 -19.96 16.20 -4.09
CA LEU A 81 -21.05 15.69 -3.26
C LEU A 81 -21.56 16.71 -2.26
N TRP A 82 -20.71 17.66 -1.88
CA TRP A 82 -21.01 18.69 -0.88
C TRP A 82 -21.29 20.06 -1.52
N TYR A 83 -20.87 20.26 -2.78
CA TYR A 83 -21.10 21.46 -3.55
C TYR A 83 -21.67 21.10 -4.93
N SER A 84 -22.99 21.03 -5.01
CA SER A 84 -23.72 20.52 -6.19
C SER A 84 -23.49 21.28 -7.48
N GLU A 85 -23.10 22.57 -7.42
CA GLU A 85 -22.81 23.41 -8.58
C GLU A 85 -21.37 23.22 -9.11
N GLY A 86 -20.50 22.61 -8.30
CA GLY A 86 -19.09 22.39 -8.63
C GLY A 86 -18.76 20.96 -8.97
N THR A 87 -17.49 20.77 -9.25
CA THR A 87 -16.87 19.47 -9.47
C THR A 87 -15.82 19.20 -8.41
N ILE A 88 -15.49 17.92 -8.18
CA ILE A 88 -14.46 17.52 -7.21
C ILE A 88 -13.14 18.20 -7.56
N ASN A 89 -12.68 19.06 -6.65
CA ASN A 89 -11.40 19.75 -6.73
C ASN A 89 -10.47 19.23 -5.62
N TYR A 90 -10.00 18.00 -5.79
CA TYR A 90 -9.16 17.30 -4.82
C TYR A 90 -8.26 16.29 -5.54
N TYR A 91 -7.37 15.64 -4.81
CA TYR A 91 -6.46 14.60 -5.31
C TYR A 91 -7.20 13.27 -5.49
N TYR A 92 -8.08 13.14 -6.46
CA TYR A 92 -8.93 11.96 -6.66
C TYR A 92 -8.35 10.89 -7.60
N GLY A 93 -7.12 11.04 -8.08
CA GLY A 93 -6.52 10.08 -9.03
C GLY A 93 -6.43 8.65 -8.49
N GLY A 94 -6.13 8.48 -7.20
CA GLY A 94 -6.12 7.18 -6.54
C GLY A 94 -7.50 6.55 -6.44
N GLN A 95 -8.49 7.33 -6.03
CA GLN A 95 -9.89 6.89 -5.95
C GLN A 95 -10.44 6.59 -7.36
N TYR A 96 -10.03 7.36 -8.38
CA TYR A 96 -10.40 7.06 -9.77
C TYR A 96 -9.83 5.71 -10.24
N PHE A 97 -8.59 5.38 -9.88
CA PHE A 97 -8.04 4.07 -10.18
C PHE A 97 -8.86 2.94 -9.52
N ALA A 98 -9.29 3.13 -8.27
CA ALA A 98 -10.19 2.20 -7.60
C ALA A 98 -11.54 2.07 -8.32
N VAL A 99 -12.12 3.20 -8.76
CA VAL A 99 -13.37 3.23 -9.57
C VAL A 99 -13.20 2.53 -10.91
N PHE A 100 -12.07 2.71 -11.58
CA PHE A 100 -11.76 2.00 -12.81
C PHE A 100 -11.79 0.47 -12.61
N LEU A 101 -11.12 -0.02 -11.55
CA LEU A 101 -11.14 -1.45 -11.21
C LEU A 101 -12.55 -1.93 -10.81
N THR A 102 -13.31 -1.11 -10.08
CA THR A 102 -14.69 -1.38 -9.71
C THR A 102 -15.58 -1.56 -10.94
N LYS A 103 -15.48 -0.64 -11.90
CA LYS A 103 -16.22 -0.74 -13.18
C LYS A 103 -15.77 -1.93 -14.02
N LEU A 104 -14.49 -2.25 -14.02
CA LEU A 104 -13.94 -3.38 -14.77
C LEU A 104 -14.43 -4.73 -14.24
N THR A 105 -14.54 -4.86 -12.92
CA THR A 105 -14.98 -6.09 -12.25
C THR A 105 -16.51 -6.21 -12.11
N GLY A 106 -17.25 -5.13 -12.37
CA GLY A 106 -18.69 -5.07 -12.12
C GLY A 106 -19.07 -5.14 -10.64
N SER A 107 -18.11 -4.86 -9.75
CA SER A 107 -18.30 -4.92 -8.30
C SER A 107 -18.97 -3.65 -7.77
N ARG A 108 -19.29 -3.66 -6.47
CA ARG A 108 -19.89 -2.52 -5.77
C ARG A 108 -18.82 -1.76 -5.00
N VAL A 109 -18.99 -0.43 -4.88
CA VAL A 109 -18.01 0.45 -4.22
C VAL A 109 -17.79 0.04 -2.76
N GLU A 110 -18.83 -0.40 -2.05
CA GLU A 110 -18.73 -0.81 -0.65
C GLU A 110 -17.73 -1.96 -0.42
N VAL A 111 -17.60 -2.82 -1.44
CA VAL A 111 -16.64 -3.93 -1.42
C VAL A 111 -15.27 -3.45 -1.90
N THR A 112 -15.24 -2.75 -3.03
CA THR A 112 -13.98 -2.38 -3.69
C THR A 112 -13.21 -1.28 -2.97
N TYR A 113 -13.88 -0.39 -2.22
CA TYR A 113 -13.21 0.51 -1.30
C TYR A 113 -12.31 -0.24 -0.30
N ASN A 114 -12.89 -1.25 0.36
CA ASN A 114 -12.15 -2.07 1.33
C ASN A 114 -11.06 -2.91 0.66
N LEU A 115 -11.35 -3.51 -0.50
CA LEU A 115 -10.37 -4.29 -1.24
C LEU A 115 -9.23 -3.43 -1.77
N MET A 116 -9.51 -2.19 -2.19
CA MET A 116 -8.48 -1.30 -2.72
C MET A 116 -7.46 -0.89 -1.66
N ARG A 117 -7.89 -0.57 -0.44
CA ARG A 117 -6.95 -0.23 0.65
C ARG A 117 -6.03 -1.42 1.01
N THR A 118 -6.56 -2.65 1.00
CA THR A 118 -5.77 -3.86 1.27
C THR A 118 -4.89 -4.26 0.09
N PHE A 119 -5.32 -3.97 -1.13
CA PHE A 119 -4.54 -4.10 -2.36
C PHE A 119 -3.30 -3.18 -2.35
N VAL A 120 -3.47 -1.92 -1.99
CA VAL A 120 -2.36 -0.97 -1.84
C VAL A 120 -1.38 -1.44 -0.76
N ALA A 121 -1.89 -1.89 0.39
CA ALA A 121 -1.06 -2.41 1.48
C ALA A 121 -0.25 -3.66 1.05
N ALA A 122 -0.84 -4.53 0.24
CA ALA A 122 -0.14 -5.69 -0.30
C ALA A 122 0.99 -5.28 -1.25
N PHE A 123 0.77 -4.35 -2.17
CA PHE A 123 1.83 -3.84 -3.04
C PHE A 123 2.91 -3.06 -2.30
N ALA A 124 2.55 -2.33 -1.24
CA ALA A 124 3.52 -1.67 -0.36
C ALA A 124 4.48 -2.65 0.33
N PHE A 125 4.14 -3.93 0.43
CA PHE A 125 5.03 -4.99 0.87
C PHE A 125 5.78 -5.65 -0.30
N VAL A 126 5.04 -6.08 -1.31
CA VAL A 126 5.58 -6.98 -2.36
C VAL A 126 6.55 -6.27 -3.29
N PHE A 127 6.29 -5.01 -3.66
CA PHE A 127 7.20 -4.28 -4.53
C PHE A 127 8.58 -4.02 -3.89
N PRO A 128 8.69 -3.48 -2.66
CA PRO A 128 9.99 -3.36 -1.99
C PRO A 128 10.67 -4.71 -1.80
N PHE A 129 9.90 -5.74 -1.42
CA PHE A 129 10.41 -7.11 -1.30
C PHE A 129 11.09 -7.56 -2.59
N SER A 130 10.39 -7.46 -3.72
CA SER A 130 10.87 -7.98 -5.01
C SER A 130 12.07 -7.18 -5.51
N ILE A 131 12.02 -5.83 -5.41
CA ILE A 131 13.09 -4.94 -5.86
C ILE A 131 14.37 -5.20 -5.05
N VAL A 132 14.29 -5.13 -3.71
CA VAL A 132 15.47 -5.28 -2.85
C VAL A 132 16.02 -6.70 -2.91
N ARG A 133 15.16 -7.70 -2.98
CA ARG A 133 15.59 -9.09 -3.20
C ARG A 133 16.37 -9.23 -4.50
N GLN A 134 15.92 -8.61 -5.59
CA GLN A 134 16.62 -8.63 -6.86
C GLN A 134 17.94 -7.85 -6.79
N MET A 135 17.95 -6.66 -6.20
CA MET A 135 19.18 -5.87 -6.01
C MET A 135 20.24 -6.65 -5.23
N MET A 136 19.81 -7.36 -4.16
CA MET A 136 20.72 -8.16 -3.36
C MET A 136 21.25 -9.39 -4.14
N LYS A 137 20.43 -10.02 -4.98
CA LYS A 137 20.88 -11.09 -5.87
C LYS A 137 21.94 -10.60 -6.85
N ASP A 138 21.70 -9.43 -7.46
CA ASP A 138 22.64 -8.87 -8.42
C ASP A 138 23.98 -8.51 -7.76
N ARG A 139 23.95 -7.95 -6.54
CA ARG A 139 25.15 -7.64 -5.77
C ARG A 139 25.96 -8.89 -5.36
N LEU A 140 25.26 -9.98 -5.07
CA LEU A 140 25.86 -11.25 -4.62
C LEU A 140 26.08 -12.24 -5.78
N TYR A 141 25.93 -11.79 -7.03
CA TYR A 141 26.12 -12.66 -8.19
C TYR A 141 27.48 -13.37 -8.14
N GLY A 142 27.49 -14.68 -8.32
CA GLY A 142 28.70 -15.51 -8.20
C GLY A 142 29.24 -15.74 -6.76
N ARG A 143 28.57 -15.19 -5.71
CA ARG A 143 28.99 -15.31 -4.30
C ARG A 143 27.92 -15.90 -3.38
N MET A 144 26.88 -16.52 -3.95
CA MET A 144 25.74 -17.08 -3.20
C MET A 144 25.98 -18.52 -2.77
N GLU A 145 26.88 -18.73 -1.80
CA GLU A 145 27.15 -20.04 -1.21
C GLU A 145 26.71 -20.11 0.26
N GLY A 146 26.46 -21.31 0.75
CA GLY A 146 26.06 -21.56 2.13
C GLY A 146 24.89 -20.69 2.60
N ARG A 147 25.05 -20.01 3.74
CA ARG A 147 24.01 -19.12 4.32
C ARG A 147 23.71 -17.89 3.47
N LYS A 148 24.63 -17.47 2.60
CA LYS A 148 24.44 -16.27 1.74
C LYS A 148 23.30 -16.42 0.74
N LYS A 149 22.89 -17.64 0.39
CA LYS A 149 21.77 -17.91 -0.52
C LYS A 149 20.43 -17.38 -0.01
N TYR A 150 20.28 -17.19 1.32
CA TYR A 150 19.04 -16.68 1.94
C TYR A 150 19.02 -15.15 2.06
N LEU A 151 20.19 -14.49 2.01
CA LEU A 151 20.31 -13.04 2.20
C LEU A 151 19.39 -12.22 1.29
N PRO A 152 19.22 -12.55 -0.02
CA PRO A 152 18.28 -11.80 -0.87
C PRO A 152 16.84 -11.86 -0.35
N SER A 153 16.40 -13.02 0.12
CA SER A 153 15.03 -13.15 0.65
C SER A 153 14.86 -12.43 1.99
N VAL A 154 15.86 -12.51 2.86
CA VAL A 154 15.85 -11.76 4.14
C VAL A 154 15.82 -10.27 3.87
N ALA A 155 16.68 -9.74 3.01
CA ALA A 155 16.70 -8.33 2.65
C ALA A 155 15.37 -7.88 2.03
N GLY A 156 14.77 -8.70 1.16
CA GLY A 156 13.45 -8.42 0.60
C GLY A 156 12.36 -8.34 1.67
N VAL A 157 12.30 -9.33 2.58
CA VAL A 157 11.33 -9.32 3.69
C VAL A 157 11.53 -8.08 4.57
N THR A 158 12.79 -7.76 4.92
CA THR A 158 13.09 -6.56 5.71
C THR A 158 12.59 -5.30 5.02
N ALA A 159 12.79 -5.17 3.70
CA ALA A 159 12.30 -4.03 2.93
C ALA A 159 10.77 -3.96 2.88
N GLY A 160 10.10 -5.09 2.63
CA GLY A 160 8.64 -5.17 2.65
C GLY A 160 8.06 -4.79 4.01
N VAL A 161 8.62 -5.31 5.10
CA VAL A 161 8.22 -4.95 6.46
C VAL A 161 8.49 -3.48 6.75
N ALA A 162 9.66 -2.96 6.35
CA ALA A 162 10.05 -1.57 6.60
C ALA A 162 9.09 -0.57 5.94
N VAL A 163 8.59 -0.86 4.75
CA VAL A 163 7.68 0.05 4.03
C VAL A 163 6.23 -0.13 4.46
N SER A 164 5.75 -1.37 4.64
CA SER A 164 4.29 -1.62 4.79
C SER A 164 3.83 -1.78 6.25
N ILE A 165 4.72 -2.23 7.14
CA ILE A 165 4.35 -2.61 8.52
C ILE A 165 5.09 -1.74 9.53
N ALA A 166 6.38 -1.50 9.32
CA ALA A 166 7.16 -0.67 10.23
C ALA A 166 6.67 0.78 10.16
N GLY A 167 6.52 1.36 11.33
CA GLY A 167 6.24 2.78 11.49
C GLY A 167 7.39 3.44 12.24
N ASN A 168 7.07 4.52 12.93
CA ASN A 168 7.96 5.06 13.94
C ASN A 168 7.89 4.21 15.23
N VAL A 169 8.86 4.38 16.09
CA VAL A 169 8.95 3.63 17.35
C VAL A 169 7.97 4.09 18.43
N HIS A 170 7.14 5.09 18.16
CA HIS A 170 6.26 5.73 19.13
C HIS A 170 5.36 4.72 19.87
N TYR A 171 4.69 3.83 19.12
CA TYR A 171 3.85 2.80 19.72
C TYR A 171 4.63 1.90 20.67
N ILE A 172 5.82 1.46 20.27
CA ILE A 172 6.67 0.58 21.10
C ILE A 172 7.09 1.30 22.37
N VAL A 173 7.50 2.57 22.27
CA VAL A 173 7.95 3.35 23.42
C VAL A 173 6.78 3.62 24.37
N TYR A 174 5.70 4.19 23.89
CA TYR A 174 4.62 4.68 24.74
C TYR A 174 3.62 3.60 25.17
N ARG A 175 3.45 2.52 24.39
CA ARG A 175 2.52 1.43 24.72
C ARG A 175 3.19 0.22 25.38
N CYS A 176 4.50 0.03 25.17
CA CYS A 176 5.19 -1.14 25.68
C CYS A 176 6.27 -0.78 26.71
N VAL A 177 7.23 0.09 26.34
CA VAL A 177 8.41 0.37 27.17
C VAL A 177 8.05 1.22 28.40
N ILE A 178 7.34 2.32 28.21
CA ILE A 178 6.99 3.23 29.33
C ILE A 178 6.09 2.52 30.35
N PRO A 179 4.99 1.84 29.99
CA PRO A 179 4.17 1.10 30.95
C PRO A 179 4.95 0.01 31.70
N MET A 180 5.87 -0.68 31.00
CA MET A 180 6.73 -1.67 31.64
C MET A 180 7.64 -1.03 32.69
N ILE A 181 8.24 0.13 32.42
CA ILE A 181 9.08 0.87 33.36
C ILE A 181 8.23 1.39 34.52
N GLN A 182 7.04 1.93 34.28
CA GLN A 182 6.11 2.41 35.29
C GLN A 182 5.71 1.28 36.24
N LYS A 183 5.35 0.12 35.71
CA LYS A 183 5.02 -1.08 36.47
C LYS A 183 6.20 -1.52 37.37
N LEU A 184 7.44 -1.49 36.86
CA LEU A 184 8.64 -1.82 37.62
C LEU A 184 8.91 -0.81 38.75
N LYS A 185 8.50 0.44 38.56
CA LYS A 185 8.64 1.50 39.57
C LYS A 185 7.45 1.60 40.53
N GLY A 186 6.42 0.77 40.41
CA GLY A 186 5.20 0.81 41.22
C GLY A 186 4.33 2.06 40.98
N VAL A 187 4.48 2.71 39.80
CA VAL A 187 3.67 3.87 39.40
C VAL A 187 2.45 3.37 38.62
N GLU A 188 1.26 3.83 38.99
CA GLU A 188 0.04 3.52 38.23
C GLU A 188 0.08 4.17 36.84
N GLU A 189 -0.45 3.44 35.82
CA GLU A 189 -0.54 3.90 34.43
C GLU A 189 -1.58 5.03 34.37
N THR A 190 -1.16 6.26 34.06
CA THR A 190 -2.00 7.46 34.18
C THR A 190 -2.73 7.84 32.91
N GLU A 191 -2.30 7.35 31.74
CA GLU A 191 -2.89 7.73 30.45
C GLU A 191 -3.06 6.55 29.51
N SER A 192 -4.21 6.50 28.82
CA SER A 192 -4.43 5.54 27.74
C SER A 192 -3.68 6.00 26.49
N TYR A 193 -2.96 5.08 25.84
CA TYR A 193 -2.30 5.36 24.56
C TYR A 193 -3.33 5.69 23.47
N TRP A 194 -3.17 6.84 22.84
CA TRP A 194 -3.95 7.23 21.69
C TRP A 194 -3.13 7.06 20.41
N PHE A 195 -3.55 6.13 19.53
CA PHE A 195 -2.79 5.74 18.34
C PHE A 195 -2.40 6.91 17.42
N PRO A 196 -3.27 7.93 17.18
CA PRO A 196 -2.92 9.08 16.37
C PRO A 196 -1.74 9.93 16.88
N ASP A 197 -1.34 9.85 18.16
CA ASP A 197 -0.16 10.57 18.67
C ASP A 197 1.13 10.16 17.95
N ALA A 198 1.16 8.94 17.40
CA ALA A 198 2.27 8.48 16.57
C ALA A 198 2.55 9.35 15.33
N THR A 199 1.63 10.22 14.94
CA THR A 199 1.74 11.10 13.76
C THR A 199 1.83 12.58 14.11
N ARG A 200 1.81 12.93 15.41
CA ARG A 200 1.70 14.31 15.90
C ARG A 200 2.95 14.75 16.63
N TYR A 201 3.94 15.26 15.90
CA TYR A 201 5.19 15.75 16.47
C TYR A 201 5.36 17.25 16.27
N ILE A 202 5.43 17.71 15.01
CA ILE A 202 5.66 19.12 14.68
C ILE A 202 4.46 19.93 15.14
N GLY A 203 4.73 20.98 15.94
CA GLY A 203 3.73 21.86 16.50
C GLY A 203 2.93 21.27 17.69
N TYR A 204 3.17 20.01 18.05
CA TYR A 204 2.55 19.37 19.21
C TYR A 204 3.53 19.22 20.37
N ASN A 205 4.80 18.99 20.08
CA ASN A 205 5.84 18.87 21.09
C ASN A 205 7.19 19.42 20.57
N PRO A 206 7.61 20.66 20.95
CA PRO A 206 6.87 21.64 21.74
C PRO A 206 5.63 22.18 21.03
N VAL A 207 4.67 22.68 21.79
CA VAL A 207 3.43 23.22 21.23
C VAL A 207 3.69 24.50 20.43
N ASN A 208 3.27 24.48 19.17
CA ASN A 208 3.27 25.65 18.27
C ASN A 208 1.97 25.66 17.47
N GLU A 209 1.04 26.55 17.83
CA GLU A 209 -0.29 26.60 17.22
C GLU A 209 -0.27 26.99 15.73
N SER A 210 0.77 27.65 15.27
CA SER A 210 0.89 28.09 13.86
C SER A 210 1.50 27.03 12.92
N ASP A 211 2.02 25.94 13.46
CA ASP A 211 2.76 24.94 12.68
C ASP A 211 2.45 23.51 13.15
N LYS A 212 1.17 23.18 13.24
CA LYS A 212 0.72 21.82 13.56
C LYS A 212 0.59 21.00 12.29
N THR A 213 1.38 19.94 12.17
CA THR A 213 1.33 19.02 11.03
C THR A 213 1.14 17.57 11.48
N ILE A 214 0.47 16.80 10.64
CA ILE A 214 0.27 15.35 10.81
C ILE A 214 1.23 14.63 9.86
N HIS A 215 2.04 13.72 10.40
CA HIS A 215 3.05 12.96 9.66
C HIS A 215 2.62 11.51 9.54
N GLU A 216 1.74 11.23 8.59
CA GLU A 216 1.29 9.88 8.34
C GLU A 216 2.41 9.02 7.71
N PHE A 217 2.39 7.75 8.06
CA PHE A 217 3.26 6.73 7.48
C PHE A 217 2.42 5.54 7.01
N PRO A 218 2.90 4.73 6.05
CA PRO A 218 2.06 3.73 5.37
C PRO A 218 1.30 2.80 6.32
N CYS A 219 1.95 2.24 7.33
CA CYS A 219 1.30 1.36 8.29
C CYS A 219 0.14 2.06 9.04
N TYR A 220 0.33 3.33 9.41
CA TYR A 220 -0.69 4.12 10.07
C TYR A 220 -1.97 4.22 9.21
N SER A 221 -1.80 4.64 7.97
CA SER A 221 -2.91 4.78 7.01
C SER A 221 -3.57 3.44 6.69
N PHE A 222 -2.81 2.34 6.60
CA PHE A 222 -3.38 1.00 6.38
C PHE A 222 -4.21 0.52 7.57
N VAL A 223 -3.77 0.81 8.79
CA VAL A 223 -4.52 0.46 10.02
C VAL A 223 -5.78 1.30 10.15
N LEU A 224 -5.71 2.61 9.88
CA LEU A 224 -6.89 3.47 9.85
C LEU A 224 -7.83 3.07 8.71
N GLY A 225 -7.30 2.59 7.61
CA GLY A 225 -8.05 2.16 6.43
C GLY A 225 -8.48 3.32 5.54
N ASP A 226 -7.67 4.37 5.51
CA ASP A 226 -7.87 5.50 4.62
C ASP A 226 -7.36 5.19 3.20
N LEU A 227 -8.00 5.77 2.20
CA LEU A 227 -7.65 5.61 0.79
C LEU A 227 -7.21 6.95 0.18
N HIS A 228 -6.48 7.73 0.96
CA HIS A 228 -5.96 9.02 0.54
C HIS A 228 -4.99 8.90 -0.64
N ALA A 229 -4.85 9.98 -1.39
CA ALA A 229 -4.00 10.05 -2.58
C ALA A 229 -2.54 9.63 -2.29
N HIS A 230 -1.96 10.07 -1.16
CA HIS A 230 -0.60 9.69 -0.78
C HIS A 230 -0.46 8.21 -0.45
N VAL A 231 -1.50 7.58 0.12
CA VAL A 231 -1.52 6.15 0.43
C VAL A 231 -1.50 5.34 -0.85
N VAL A 232 -2.40 5.65 -1.78
CA VAL A 232 -2.46 4.97 -3.08
C VAL A 232 -1.18 5.18 -3.89
N ASN A 233 -0.59 6.37 -3.78
CA ASN A 233 0.64 6.72 -4.50
C ASN A 233 1.86 5.87 -4.09
N VAL A 234 1.89 5.31 -2.88
CA VAL A 234 2.99 4.44 -2.41
C VAL A 234 3.29 3.32 -3.39
N MET A 235 2.27 2.62 -3.86
CA MET A 235 2.47 1.52 -4.81
C MET A 235 2.99 1.99 -6.17
N PHE A 236 2.51 3.13 -6.68
CA PHE A 236 2.95 3.68 -7.97
C PHE A 236 4.40 4.17 -7.92
N VAL A 237 4.79 4.86 -6.86
CA VAL A 237 6.18 5.33 -6.67
C VAL A 237 7.15 4.16 -6.60
N ILE A 238 6.84 3.13 -5.82
CA ILE A 238 7.72 1.97 -5.69
C ILE A 238 7.77 1.17 -7.01
N PHE A 239 6.64 1.05 -7.72
CA PHE A 239 6.60 0.45 -9.05
C PHE A 239 7.53 1.19 -10.02
N LEU A 240 7.49 2.52 -10.06
CA LEU A 240 8.38 3.34 -10.89
C LEU A 240 9.85 3.13 -10.52
N VAL A 241 10.19 3.03 -9.23
CA VAL A 241 11.55 2.69 -8.78
C VAL A 241 11.98 1.33 -9.34
N GLY A 242 11.07 0.35 -9.33
CA GLY A 242 11.32 -0.97 -9.92
C GLY A 242 11.57 -0.92 -11.43
N LEU A 243 10.79 -0.12 -12.16
CA LEU A 243 10.97 0.08 -13.60
C LEU A 243 12.31 0.76 -13.91
N LEU A 244 12.67 1.80 -13.16
CA LEU A 244 13.96 2.48 -13.31
C LEU A 244 15.12 1.52 -13.04
N TYR A 245 15.01 0.69 -12.01
CA TYR A 245 16.02 -0.32 -11.73
C TYR A 245 16.14 -1.35 -12.86
N ALA A 246 15.03 -1.84 -13.39
CA ALA A 246 15.01 -2.74 -14.53
C ALA A 246 15.63 -2.10 -15.78
N TRP A 247 15.29 -0.85 -16.06
CA TRP A 247 15.87 -0.09 -17.18
C TRP A 247 17.38 0.10 -17.03
N MET A 248 17.85 0.48 -15.85
CA MET A 248 19.31 0.60 -15.58
C MET A 248 20.06 -0.71 -15.80
N LYS A 249 19.41 -1.86 -15.59
CA LYS A 249 20.02 -3.17 -15.87
C LYS A 249 20.08 -3.50 -17.36
N MET A 250 19.16 -2.98 -18.16
CA MET A 250 19.13 -3.23 -19.61
C MET A 250 20.22 -2.47 -20.37
N ILE A 251 20.65 -1.32 -19.83
CA ILE A 251 21.67 -0.47 -20.48
C ILE A 251 23.11 -0.78 -20.01
N ARG A 252 23.30 -1.74 -19.12
CA ARG A 252 24.60 -2.26 -18.67
C ARG A 252 24.94 -3.57 -19.38
#